data_f3c83d6f41699117ed8a49147d37dbe1
#
_entry.id   f3c83d6f41699117ed8a49147d37dbe1
#
_cell.length_a   1.000
_cell.length_b   1.000
_cell.length_c   1.000
_cell.angle_alpha   90.00
_cell.angle_beta   90.00
_cell.angle_gamma   90.00
#
_symmetry.space_group_name_H-M   'P 1'
#
loop_
_entity.id
_entity.type
_entity.pdbx_description
1 polymer ?
#
loop_
_entity_poly.entity_id
_entity_poly.type
_entity_poly.pdbx_seq_one_letter_code
_entity_poly.pdbx_strand_id
1 'polypeptide(L)'
;INAQSSLWDKIIEQQYTEVHRHNDIPTIPVTDENKIVEILVKWWTKKFPMNEGERNNNAYVLAAAFNDFGVYQSLAESQLMNYETKNFNRAEIKRTIQSAYAQKHNFGTKYYEDEDKVNNLRMKLKRGVAKKDIRVELENSDIESTTIENVLSRLDQENANNQFWTKNDKGVIKIVHILFKQFLEENGFFKFNPEGSKNYVFVKVTNNLIDHTSEKEIKD
;
A
#
# COMPACT_ATOMS: atom_id res chain seq x y z
N ILE A 1 -18.12 -5.31 26.52
CA ILE A 1 -16.70 -5.62 26.28
C ILE A 1 -16.36 -5.48 24.79
N ASN A 2 -17.31 -5.51 23.86
CA ASN A 2 -17.03 -5.48 22.42
C ASN A 2 -17.19 -4.11 21.71
N ALA A 3 -17.57 -3.06 22.43
CA ALA A 3 -17.82 -1.76 21.80
C ALA A 3 -16.52 -1.05 21.35
N GLN A 4 -15.40 -1.29 22.03
CA GLN A 4 -14.12 -0.64 21.68
C GLN A 4 -13.43 -1.29 20.48
N SER A 5 -13.53 -2.63 20.31
CA SER A 5 -12.96 -3.28 19.13
C SER A 5 -13.72 -2.90 17.86
N SER A 6 -15.05 -2.79 17.91
CA SER A 6 -15.86 -2.37 16.77
C SER A 6 -15.65 -0.91 16.38
N LEU A 7 -15.37 -0.04 17.36
CA LEU A 7 -15.01 1.36 17.10
C LEU A 7 -13.61 1.45 16.47
N TRP A 8 -12.69 0.64 16.94
CA TRP A 8 -11.35 0.52 16.43
C TRP A 8 -11.33 0.03 14.97
N ASP A 9 -12.05 -1.02 14.66
CA ASP A 9 -12.19 -1.53 13.28
C ASP A 9 -12.79 -0.48 12.35
N LYS A 10 -13.83 0.24 12.79
CA LYS A 10 -14.41 1.34 12.01
C LYS A 10 -13.46 2.50 11.80
N ILE A 11 -12.65 2.87 12.81
CA ILE A 11 -11.67 3.95 12.70
C ILE A 11 -10.58 3.57 11.71
N ILE A 12 -10.11 2.33 11.72
CA ILE A 12 -9.12 1.84 10.75
C ILE A 12 -9.74 1.75 9.36
N GLU A 13 -10.90 1.13 9.20
CA GLU A 13 -11.56 0.96 7.90
C GLU A 13 -11.93 2.29 7.22
N GLN A 14 -12.32 3.30 8.00
CA GLN A 14 -12.67 4.63 7.44
C GLN A 14 -11.45 5.49 7.07
N GLN A 15 -10.26 5.17 7.56
CA GLN A 15 -9.12 6.08 7.47
C GLN A 15 -7.91 5.53 6.71
N TYR A 16 -7.92 4.23 6.39
CA TYR A 16 -6.90 3.57 5.59
C TYR A 16 -7.57 2.65 4.57
N THR A 17 -7.77 3.16 3.38
CA THR A 17 -8.14 2.38 2.19
C THR A 17 -7.07 1.37 1.79
N GLU A 18 -5.92 1.37 2.46
CA GLU A 18 -4.73 0.57 2.15
C GLU A 18 -4.48 -0.58 3.14
N VAL A 19 -5.34 -0.75 4.18
CA VAL A 19 -5.21 -1.86 5.13
C VAL A 19 -6.00 -3.07 4.62
N HIS A 20 -5.28 -4.12 4.26
CA HIS A 20 -5.87 -5.38 3.81
C HIS A 20 -5.94 -6.38 4.96
N ARG A 21 -6.99 -7.21 5.00
CA ARG A 21 -7.07 -8.40 5.86
C ARG A 21 -6.45 -9.57 5.11
N HIS A 22 -5.86 -10.48 5.85
CA HIS A 22 -4.99 -11.55 5.34
C HIS A 22 -5.58 -12.45 4.23
N ASN A 23 -6.81 -12.26 3.77
CA ASN A 23 -7.43 -13.07 2.72
C ASN A 23 -8.09 -12.28 1.59
N ASP A 24 -7.98 -10.94 1.57
CA ASP A 24 -8.87 -10.17 0.70
C ASP A 24 -8.26 -9.78 -0.65
N ILE A 25 -6.95 -9.59 -0.77
CA ILE A 25 -6.31 -9.23 -2.05
C ILE A 25 -4.92 -9.89 -2.16
N PRO A 26 -4.60 -10.50 -3.31
CA PRO A 26 -3.27 -11.05 -3.55
C PRO A 26 -2.22 -9.92 -3.58
N THR A 27 -1.42 -9.83 -2.53
CA THR A 27 -0.42 -8.77 -2.39
C THR A 27 0.82 -9.25 -1.66
N ILE A 28 1.91 -8.49 -1.75
CA ILE A 28 3.14 -8.75 -0.99
C ILE A 28 3.08 -7.90 0.28
N PRO A 29 3.02 -8.54 1.46
CA PRO A 29 2.98 -7.79 2.71
C PRO A 29 4.33 -7.16 3.03
N VAL A 30 4.30 -6.01 3.72
CA VAL A 30 5.48 -5.48 4.41
C VAL A 30 5.81 -6.42 5.56
N THR A 31 7.00 -7.01 5.55
CA THR A 31 7.49 -7.93 6.59
C THR A 31 8.49 -7.28 7.55
N ASP A 32 9.03 -6.11 7.19
CA ASP A 32 9.92 -5.35 8.07
C ASP A 32 9.12 -4.72 9.21
N GLU A 33 9.30 -5.26 10.41
CA GLU A 33 8.63 -4.85 11.63
C GLU A 33 8.89 -3.38 11.98
N ASN A 34 10.10 -2.87 11.72
CA ASN A 34 10.44 -1.46 11.96
C ASN A 34 9.69 -0.54 10.98
N LYS A 35 9.56 -0.95 9.71
CA LYS A 35 8.78 -0.21 8.71
C LYS A 35 7.29 -0.17 9.10
N ILE A 36 6.74 -1.28 9.59
CA ILE A 36 5.36 -1.35 10.11
C ILE A 36 5.19 -0.38 11.28
N VAL A 37 6.11 -0.42 12.25
CA VAL A 37 6.10 0.47 13.42
C VAL A 37 6.14 1.94 12.99
N GLU A 38 7.03 2.31 12.07
CA GLU A 38 7.12 3.68 11.54
C GLU A 38 5.79 4.16 10.93
N ILE A 39 5.17 3.34 10.10
CA ILE A 39 3.88 3.66 9.46
C ILE A 39 2.81 3.87 10.53
N LEU A 40 2.70 2.95 11.49
CA LEU A 40 1.68 3.00 12.55
C LEU A 40 1.89 4.18 13.50
N VAL A 41 3.13 4.47 13.92
CA VAL A 41 3.44 5.62 14.77
C VAL A 41 3.14 6.93 14.04
N LYS A 42 3.52 7.06 12.77
CA LYS A 42 3.23 8.25 11.96
C LYS A 42 1.72 8.49 11.79
N TRP A 43 0.95 7.43 11.60
CA TRP A 43 -0.50 7.51 11.57
C TRP A 43 -1.08 7.94 12.92
N TRP A 44 -0.66 7.27 13.99
CA TRP A 44 -1.19 7.48 15.31
C TRP A 44 -0.88 8.89 15.86
N THR A 45 0.35 9.40 15.69
CA THR A 45 0.73 10.74 16.14
C THR A 45 -0.07 11.87 15.51
N LYS A 46 -0.58 11.66 14.30
CA LYS A 46 -1.44 12.65 13.60
C LYS A 46 -2.86 12.72 14.18
N LYS A 47 -3.35 11.65 14.79
CA LYS A 47 -4.77 11.50 15.13
C LYS A 47 -5.06 11.37 16.63
N PHE A 48 -4.10 10.88 17.37
CA PHE A 48 -4.26 10.52 18.78
C PHE A 48 -3.26 11.30 19.65
N PRO A 49 -3.57 12.57 20.01
CA PRO A 49 -2.68 13.36 20.84
C PRO A 49 -2.58 12.75 22.24
N MET A 50 -1.39 12.83 22.85
CA MET A 50 -1.13 12.32 24.19
C MET A 50 -1.55 13.33 25.29
N ASN A 51 -2.79 13.83 25.17
CA ASN A 51 -3.37 14.76 26.13
C ASN A 51 -3.71 14.08 27.46
N GLU A 52 -3.73 14.85 28.53
CA GLU A 52 -4.14 14.36 29.85
C GLU A 52 -5.60 13.87 29.80
N GLY A 53 -5.85 12.69 30.41
CA GLY A 53 -7.15 12.04 30.37
C GLY A 53 -7.36 11.06 29.20
N GLU A 54 -6.66 11.22 28.07
CA GLU A 54 -6.81 10.37 26.89
C GLU A 54 -5.61 9.44 26.63
N ARG A 55 -4.48 9.70 27.28
CA ARG A 55 -3.20 9.02 27.03
C ARG A 55 -3.28 7.51 27.07
N ASN A 56 -3.95 6.96 28.06
CA ASN A 56 -4.06 5.51 28.23
C ASN A 56 -4.87 4.89 27.09
N ASN A 57 -5.99 5.51 26.71
CA ASN A 57 -6.79 5.05 25.58
C ASN A 57 -6.03 5.18 24.26
N ASN A 58 -5.34 6.30 24.03
CA ASN A 58 -4.58 6.53 22.81
C ASN A 58 -3.39 5.58 22.71
N ALA A 59 -2.69 5.31 23.82
CA ALA A 59 -1.63 4.30 23.87
C ALA A 59 -2.17 2.89 23.64
N TYR A 60 -3.37 2.56 24.14
CA TYR A 60 -4.03 1.28 23.85
C TYR A 60 -4.32 1.13 22.36
N VAL A 61 -4.79 2.19 21.70
CA VAL A 61 -5.05 2.20 20.26
C VAL A 61 -3.79 1.84 19.46
N LEU A 62 -2.64 2.45 19.81
CA LEU A 62 -1.37 2.11 19.15
C LEU A 62 -0.91 0.68 19.46
N ALA A 63 -1.01 0.25 20.71
CA ALA A 63 -0.64 -1.11 21.12
C ALA A 63 -1.52 -2.17 20.43
N ALA A 64 -2.82 -1.92 20.28
CA ALA A 64 -3.73 -2.79 19.55
C ALA A 64 -3.38 -2.85 18.06
N ALA A 65 -3.03 -1.71 17.46
CA ALA A 65 -2.56 -1.69 16.09
C ALA A 65 -1.26 -2.49 15.91
N PHE A 66 -0.31 -2.35 16.82
CA PHE A 66 0.91 -3.17 16.78
C PHE A 66 0.59 -4.66 16.84
N ASN A 67 -0.32 -5.08 17.73
CA ASN A 67 -0.76 -6.46 17.81
C ASN A 67 -1.42 -6.93 16.49
N ASP A 68 -2.35 -6.15 15.94
CA ASP A 68 -3.07 -6.49 14.71
C ASP A 68 -2.12 -6.64 13.50
N PHE A 69 -1.06 -5.85 13.45
CA PHE A 69 -0.05 -5.88 12.39
C PHE A 69 1.15 -6.81 12.68
N GLY A 70 1.08 -7.62 13.75
CA GLY A 70 2.07 -8.64 14.05
C GLY A 70 3.40 -8.10 14.58
N VAL A 71 3.45 -6.86 15.09
CA VAL A 71 4.61 -6.31 15.79
C VAL A 71 4.77 -7.03 17.13
N TYR A 72 5.98 -7.51 17.44
CA TYR A 72 6.20 -8.20 18.72
C TYR A 72 6.06 -7.24 19.91
N GLN A 73 5.50 -7.75 21.02
CA GLN A 73 5.22 -6.98 22.22
C GLN A 73 6.45 -6.23 22.76
N SER A 74 7.65 -6.82 22.65
CA SER A 74 8.89 -6.19 23.09
C SER A 74 9.22 -4.90 22.34
N LEU A 75 8.98 -4.87 21.04
CA LEU A 75 9.18 -3.69 20.21
C LEU A 75 8.09 -2.65 20.46
N ALA A 76 6.83 -3.08 20.63
CA ALA A 76 5.73 -2.21 21.02
C ALA A 76 6.00 -1.52 22.39
N GLU A 77 6.54 -2.27 23.37
CA GLU A 77 6.97 -1.72 24.66
C GLU A 77 8.06 -0.66 24.46
N SER A 78 9.08 -0.95 23.68
CA SER A 78 10.17 -0.01 23.40
C SER A 78 9.64 1.29 22.80
N GLN A 79 8.71 1.21 21.84
CA GLN A 79 8.14 2.38 21.19
C GLN A 79 7.25 3.21 22.14
N LEU A 80 6.37 2.57 22.89
CA LEU A 80 5.45 3.27 23.79
C LEU A 80 6.14 3.87 25.02
N MET A 81 7.29 3.33 25.46
CA MET A 81 8.11 3.93 26.53
C MET A 81 8.63 5.32 26.17
N ASN A 82 8.74 5.68 24.90
CA ASN A 82 9.12 7.04 24.48
C ASN A 82 8.08 8.10 24.87
N TYR A 83 6.87 7.70 25.24
CA TYR A 83 5.77 8.58 25.70
C TYR A 83 5.57 8.58 27.21
N GLU A 84 6.54 8.01 27.98
CA GLU A 84 6.50 8.02 29.45
C GLU A 84 6.50 9.44 30.01
N THR A 85 5.60 9.69 30.97
CA THR A 85 5.50 10.96 31.71
C THR A 85 5.22 10.69 33.19
N LYS A 86 5.26 11.73 34.04
CA LYS A 86 4.90 11.60 35.47
C LYS A 86 3.51 10.99 35.67
N ASN A 87 2.54 11.37 34.81
CA ASN A 87 1.14 10.96 34.91
C ASN A 87 0.78 9.83 33.97
N PHE A 88 1.75 9.23 33.30
CA PHE A 88 1.63 8.04 32.43
C PHE A 88 2.94 7.27 32.56
N ASN A 89 3.04 6.51 33.62
CA ASN A 89 4.29 5.87 33.99
C ASN A 89 4.47 4.50 33.30
N ARG A 90 5.70 4.00 33.38
CA ARG A 90 6.10 2.72 32.80
C ARG A 90 5.19 1.54 33.18
N ALA A 91 4.72 1.49 34.43
CA ALA A 91 3.87 0.39 34.88
C ALA A 91 2.47 0.45 34.23
N GLU A 92 1.96 1.65 34.01
CA GLU A 92 0.71 1.88 33.29
C GLU A 92 0.84 1.54 31.83
N ILE A 93 1.91 2.01 31.16
CA ILE A 93 2.23 1.66 29.74
C ILE A 93 2.27 0.14 29.58
N LYS A 94 3.00 -0.57 30.44
CA LYS A 94 3.07 -2.04 30.38
C LYS A 94 1.72 -2.72 30.49
N ARG A 95 0.86 -2.28 31.43
CA ARG A 95 -0.49 -2.83 31.59
C ARG A 95 -1.34 -2.58 30.35
N THR A 96 -1.25 -1.39 29.77
CA THR A 96 -1.96 -1.03 28.54
C THR A 96 -1.55 -1.95 27.38
N ILE A 97 -0.26 -2.17 27.19
CA ILE A 97 0.26 -3.07 26.15
C ILE A 97 -0.18 -4.52 26.41
N GLN A 98 -0.04 -5.01 27.65
CA GLN A 98 -0.49 -6.36 28.02
C GLN A 98 -1.97 -6.56 27.72
N SER A 99 -2.81 -5.55 28.00
CA SER A 99 -4.24 -5.59 27.71
C SER A 99 -4.52 -5.70 26.21
N ALA A 100 -3.80 -4.95 25.36
CA ALA A 100 -3.93 -5.01 23.92
C ALA A 100 -3.47 -6.38 23.37
N TYR A 101 -2.33 -6.88 23.83
CA TYR A 101 -1.77 -8.16 23.40
C TYR A 101 -2.47 -9.40 24.00
N ALA A 102 -3.36 -9.21 24.96
CA ALA A 102 -4.25 -10.27 25.41
C ALA A 102 -5.20 -10.77 24.30
N GLN A 103 -5.43 -9.95 23.28
CA GLN A 103 -6.22 -10.28 22.09
C GLN A 103 -5.36 -11.08 21.08
N LYS A 104 -4.87 -12.24 21.48
CA LYS A 104 -3.94 -13.07 20.69
C LYS A 104 -4.46 -13.47 19.30
N HIS A 105 -5.77 -13.59 19.15
CA HIS A 105 -6.40 -13.94 17.88
C HIS A 105 -6.30 -12.84 16.82
N ASN A 106 -5.99 -11.62 17.23
CA ASN A 106 -5.79 -10.49 16.32
C ASN A 106 -4.33 -10.36 15.87
N PHE A 107 -3.39 -11.10 16.49
CA PHE A 107 -1.97 -10.94 16.18
C PHE A 107 -1.67 -11.26 14.72
N GLY A 108 -1.14 -10.27 13.98
CA GLY A 108 -0.74 -10.42 12.59
C GLY A 108 -1.90 -10.63 11.61
N THR A 109 -3.13 -10.24 11.97
CA THR A 109 -4.29 -10.38 11.08
C THR A 109 -4.39 -9.27 10.03
N LYS A 110 -3.64 -8.18 10.21
CA LYS A 110 -3.59 -7.03 9.28
C LYS A 110 -2.18 -6.86 8.74
N TYR A 111 -2.09 -6.31 7.53
CA TYR A 111 -0.80 -6.01 6.89
C TYR A 111 -0.91 -4.81 5.95
N TYR A 112 0.23 -4.21 5.64
CA TYR A 112 0.38 -3.24 4.56
C TYR A 112 0.95 -3.92 3.33
N GLU A 113 0.52 -3.49 2.15
CA GLU A 113 1.16 -3.88 0.90
C GLU A 113 2.55 -3.26 0.79
N ASP A 114 3.53 -4.04 0.36
CA ASP A 114 4.86 -3.52 0.00
C ASP A 114 4.81 -2.98 -1.44
N GLU A 115 4.29 -1.76 -1.57
CA GLU A 115 4.14 -1.10 -2.88
C GLU A 115 5.46 -1.01 -3.65
N ASP A 116 6.57 -0.81 -2.96
CA ASP A 116 7.89 -0.73 -3.59
C ASP A 116 8.24 -2.05 -4.27
N LYS A 117 8.01 -3.18 -3.59
CA LYS A 117 8.19 -4.52 -4.17
C LYS A 117 7.22 -4.76 -5.33
N VAL A 118 5.94 -4.47 -5.15
CA VAL A 118 4.93 -4.67 -6.21
C VAL A 118 5.24 -3.81 -7.43
N ASN A 119 5.61 -2.53 -7.25
CA ASN A 119 6.00 -1.66 -8.35
C ASN A 119 7.26 -2.15 -9.07
N ASN A 120 8.24 -2.68 -8.32
CA ASN A 120 9.45 -3.29 -8.90
C ASN A 120 9.07 -4.49 -9.79
N LEU A 121 8.17 -5.37 -9.33
CA LEU A 121 7.68 -6.50 -10.12
C LEU A 121 6.94 -6.04 -11.37
N ARG A 122 6.07 -5.01 -11.24
CA ARG A 122 5.37 -4.41 -12.36
C ARG A 122 6.33 -3.88 -13.42
N MET A 123 7.42 -3.22 -13.00
CA MET A 123 8.46 -2.73 -13.89
C MET A 123 9.26 -3.86 -14.55
N LYS A 124 9.58 -4.94 -13.82
CA LYS A 124 10.26 -6.13 -14.39
C LYS A 124 9.41 -6.80 -15.47
N LEU A 125 8.11 -7.00 -15.21
CA LEU A 125 7.18 -7.55 -16.20
C LEU A 125 7.08 -6.65 -17.44
N LYS A 126 6.99 -5.34 -17.29
CA LYS A 126 6.99 -4.38 -18.41
C LYS A 126 8.28 -4.44 -19.23
N ARG A 127 9.44 -4.73 -18.61
CA ARG A 127 10.73 -4.91 -19.29
C ARG A 127 10.90 -6.29 -19.92
N GLY A 128 9.91 -7.16 -19.82
CA GLY A 128 9.93 -8.49 -20.42
C GLY A 128 10.72 -9.53 -19.63
N VAL A 129 11.00 -9.30 -18.35
CA VAL A 129 11.60 -10.32 -17.46
C VAL A 129 10.65 -11.50 -17.35
N ALA A 130 11.16 -12.71 -17.56
CA ALA A 130 10.35 -13.91 -17.54
C ALA A 130 9.76 -14.16 -16.14
N LYS A 131 8.47 -14.50 -16.05
CA LYS A 131 7.79 -14.78 -14.78
C LYS A 131 8.46 -15.85 -13.93
N LYS A 132 9.08 -16.84 -14.57
CA LYS A 132 9.86 -17.88 -13.87
C LYS A 132 11.02 -17.29 -13.05
N ASP A 133 11.68 -16.27 -13.59
CA ASP A 133 12.83 -15.65 -12.93
C ASP A 133 12.34 -14.76 -11.76
N ILE A 134 11.21 -14.06 -11.95
CA ILE A 134 10.54 -13.31 -10.89
C ILE A 134 10.07 -14.25 -9.77
N ARG A 135 9.52 -15.41 -10.11
CA ARG A 135 9.09 -16.42 -9.13
C ARG A 135 10.26 -16.88 -8.25
N VAL A 136 11.37 -17.26 -8.86
CA VAL A 136 12.57 -17.69 -8.12
C VAL A 136 13.07 -16.59 -7.17
N GLU A 137 13.04 -15.34 -7.60
CA GLU A 137 13.44 -14.21 -6.77
C GLU A 137 12.51 -14.05 -5.55
N LEU A 138 11.20 -14.17 -5.73
CA LEU A 138 10.22 -14.05 -4.65
C LEU A 138 10.26 -15.25 -3.69
N GLU A 139 10.45 -16.46 -4.19
CA GLU A 139 10.66 -17.66 -3.38
C GLU A 139 11.90 -17.55 -2.48
N ASN A 140 12.98 -16.96 -2.99
CA ASN A 140 14.17 -16.66 -2.20
C ASN A 140 13.97 -15.56 -1.13
N SER A 141 12.83 -14.87 -1.16
CA SER A 141 12.46 -13.82 -0.19
C SER A 141 11.46 -14.31 0.87
N ASP A 142 11.37 -15.62 1.08
CA ASP A 142 10.46 -16.28 2.03
C ASP A 142 8.96 -15.93 1.83
N ILE A 143 8.58 -15.62 0.58
CA ILE A 143 7.18 -15.37 0.22
C ILE A 143 6.54 -16.68 -0.21
N GLU A 144 5.36 -16.99 0.36
CA GLU A 144 4.61 -18.21 0.01
C GLU A 144 4.28 -18.28 -1.47
N SER A 145 4.45 -19.47 -2.07
CA SER A 145 4.18 -19.72 -3.49
C SER A 145 2.76 -19.33 -3.92
N THR A 146 1.77 -19.52 -3.04
CA THR A 146 0.37 -19.11 -3.26
C THR A 146 0.25 -17.59 -3.40
N THR A 147 0.93 -16.83 -2.55
CA THR A 147 1.00 -15.35 -2.62
C THR A 147 1.67 -14.90 -3.92
N ILE A 148 2.77 -15.56 -4.32
CA ILE A 148 3.48 -15.26 -5.56
C ILE A 148 2.57 -15.45 -6.79
N GLU A 149 1.87 -16.58 -6.89
CA GLU A 149 0.95 -16.86 -7.99
C GLU A 149 -0.18 -15.83 -8.06
N ASN A 150 -0.76 -15.51 -6.91
CA ASN A 150 -1.85 -14.55 -6.83
C ASN A 150 -1.40 -13.14 -7.25
N VAL A 151 -0.23 -12.69 -6.80
CA VAL A 151 0.34 -11.38 -7.19
C VAL A 151 0.66 -11.35 -8.68
N LEU A 152 1.31 -12.38 -9.21
CA LEU A 152 1.61 -12.45 -10.65
C LEU A 152 0.34 -12.46 -11.49
N SER A 153 -0.69 -13.21 -11.08
CA SER A 153 -1.99 -13.24 -11.76
C SER A 153 -2.67 -11.87 -11.75
N ARG A 154 -2.64 -11.15 -10.61
CA ARG A 154 -3.16 -9.78 -10.51
C ARG A 154 -2.42 -8.83 -11.46
N LEU A 155 -1.08 -8.85 -11.46
CA LEU A 155 -0.27 -8.01 -12.34
C LEU A 155 -0.48 -8.32 -13.83
N ASP A 156 -0.76 -9.58 -14.16
CA ASP A 156 -1.15 -9.97 -15.53
C ASP A 156 -2.49 -9.39 -15.93
N GLN A 157 -3.48 -9.44 -15.03
CA GLN A 157 -4.79 -8.86 -15.30
C GLN A 157 -4.71 -7.33 -15.45
N GLU A 158 -3.93 -6.66 -14.59
CA GLU A 158 -3.65 -5.23 -14.72
C GLU A 158 -3.00 -4.91 -16.08
N ASN A 159 -2.02 -5.70 -16.51
CA ASN A 159 -1.35 -5.53 -17.81
C ASN A 159 -2.30 -5.84 -19.00
N ALA A 160 -3.15 -6.84 -18.88
CA ALA A 160 -4.15 -7.17 -19.90
C ALA A 160 -5.20 -6.06 -20.07
N ASN A 161 -5.63 -5.45 -18.96
CA ASN A 161 -6.56 -4.32 -18.96
C ASN A 161 -5.95 -3.04 -19.58
N ASN A 162 -4.63 -2.91 -19.53
CA ASN A 162 -3.89 -1.78 -20.12
C ASN A 162 -3.43 -2.09 -21.58
N GLN A 163 -3.77 -3.24 -22.13
CA GLN A 163 -3.39 -3.61 -23.48
C GLN A 163 -4.28 -2.93 -24.53
N PHE A 164 -3.75 -1.93 -25.19
CA PHE A 164 -4.43 -1.16 -26.25
C PHE A 164 -4.16 -1.71 -27.67
N TRP A 165 -3.61 -2.91 -27.79
CA TRP A 165 -3.31 -3.55 -29.08
C TRP A 165 -3.77 -5.01 -29.10
N THR A 166 -4.04 -5.51 -30.28
CA THR A 166 -4.35 -6.91 -30.56
C THR A 166 -3.33 -7.47 -31.55
N LYS A 167 -3.13 -8.79 -31.52
CA LYS A 167 -2.28 -9.51 -32.45
C LYS A 167 -3.13 -10.53 -33.18
N ASN A 168 -3.09 -10.53 -34.53
CA ASN A 168 -3.79 -11.52 -35.30
C ASN A 168 -2.99 -12.85 -35.41
N ASP A 169 -3.59 -13.87 -35.97
CA ASP A 169 -2.99 -15.21 -36.16
C ASP A 169 -1.68 -15.20 -36.97
N LYS A 170 -1.46 -14.16 -37.77
CA LYS A 170 -0.23 -13.93 -38.54
C LYS A 170 0.82 -13.10 -37.80
N GLY A 171 0.55 -12.76 -36.54
CA GLY A 171 1.46 -12.00 -35.71
C GLY A 171 1.43 -10.48 -35.93
N VAL A 172 0.53 -9.96 -36.79
CA VAL A 172 0.43 -8.52 -37.07
C VAL A 172 -0.27 -7.81 -35.90
N ILE A 173 0.35 -6.75 -35.39
CA ILE A 173 -0.18 -5.92 -34.30
C ILE A 173 -1.13 -4.88 -34.88
N LYS A 174 -2.31 -4.75 -34.27
CA LYS A 174 -3.30 -3.72 -34.56
C LYS A 174 -3.60 -2.93 -33.28
N ILE A 175 -3.45 -1.61 -33.34
CA ILE A 175 -3.79 -0.70 -32.24
C ILE A 175 -5.30 -0.51 -32.17
N VAL A 176 -5.87 -0.67 -30.99
CA VAL A 176 -7.27 -0.35 -30.68
C VAL A 176 -7.31 1.09 -30.16
N HIS A 177 -7.67 2.03 -31.02
CA HIS A 177 -7.55 3.47 -30.76
C HIS A 177 -8.25 3.94 -29.48
N ILE A 178 -9.42 3.38 -29.17
CA ILE A 178 -10.16 3.78 -27.97
C ILE A 178 -9.40 3.36 -26.69
N LEU A 179 -8.84 2.15 -26.67
CA LEU A 179 -8.05 1.65 -25.54
C LEU A 179 -6.71 2.39 -25.45
N PHE A 180 -6.11 2.74 -26.58
CA PHE A 180 -4.89 3.56 -26.61
C PHE A 180 -5.14 4.96 -26.03
N LYS A 181 -6.27 5.58 -26.36
CA LYS A 181 -6.66 6.86 -25.79
C LYS A 181 -6.83 6.75 -24.26
N GLN A 182 -7.54 5.74 -23.79
CA GLN A 182 -7.70 5.47 -22.35
C GLN A 182 -6.36 5.27 -21.67
N PHE A 183 -5.49 4.46 -22.26
CA PHE A 183 -4.12 4.25 -21.76
C PHE A 183 -3.34 5.55 -21.61
N LEU A 184 -3.42 6.45 -22.60
CA LEU A 184 -2.75 7.76 -22.52
C LEU A 184 -3.34 8.62 -21.40
N GLU A 185 -4.66 8.70 -21.26
CA GLU A 185 -5.36 9.46 -20.23
C GLU A 185 -5.02 8.95 -18.83
N GLU A 186 -5.03 7.63 -18.62
CA GLU A 186 -4.65 6.99 -17.35
C GLU A 186 -3.19 7.20 -16.97
N ASN A 187 -2.30 7.39 -17.97
CA ASN A 187 -0.90 7.73 -17.75
C ASN A 187 -0.63 9.24 -17.72
N GLY A 188 -1.68 10.05 -17.64
CA GLY A 188 -1.60 11.50 -17.48
C GLY A 188 -1.31 12.28 -18.76
N PHE A 189 -1.39 11.65 -19.95
CA PHE A 189 -1.18 12.35 -21.22
C PHE A 189 -2.50 12.88 -21.77
N PHE A 190 -2.53 14.17 -22.06
CA PHE A 190 -3.70 14.86 -22.58
C PHE A 190 -3.36 15.71 -23.79
N LYS A 191 -4.38 15.87 -24.62
CA LYS A 191 -4.34 16.82 -25.75
C LYS A 191 -4.93 18.13 -25.26
N PHE A 192 -4.15 19.20 -25.27
CA PHE A 192 -4.55 20.53 -24.83
C PHE A 192 -4.61 21.49 -26.02
N ASN A 193 -5.70 22.23 -26.15
CA ASN A 193 -5.84 23.31 -27.13
C ASN A 193 -5.72 24.64 -26.39
N PRO A 194 -4.60 25.37 -26.51
CA PRO A 194 -4.49 26.72 -25.95
C PRO A 194 -5.55 27.65 -26.57
N GLU A 195 -6.13 28.50 -25.75
CA GLU A 195 -7.13 29.44 -26.19
C GLU A 195 -6.58 30.34 -27.31
N GLY A 196 -7.32 30.49 -28.41
CA GLY A 196 -6.91 31.23 -29.60
C GLY A 196 -5.92 30.50 -30.54
N SER A 197 -5.48 29.27 -30.21
CA SER A 197 -4.60 28.49 -31.07
C SER A 197 -5.40 27.52 -31.96
N LYS A 198 -4.98 27.42 -33.23
CA LYS A 198 -5.49 26.37 -34.13
C LYS A 198 -4.79 25.02 -33.91
N ASN A 199 -3.67 25.02 -33.22
CA ASN A 199 -2.84 23.86 -32.97
C ASN A 199 -3.05 23.36 -31.55
N TYR A 200 -3.03 22.05 -31.37
CA TYR A 200 -2.97 21.42 -30.06
C TYR A 200 -1.54 21.12 -29.64
N VAL A 201 -1.33 21.00 -28.34
CA VAL A 201 -0.10 20.52 -27.74
C VAL A 201 -0.40 19.28 -26.88
N PHE A 202 0.56 18.40 -26.75
CA PHE A 202 0.47 17.32 -25.76
C PHE A 202 1.02 17.80 -24.42
N VAL A 203 0.32 17.47 -23.36
CA VAL A 203 0.71 17.78 -21.99
C VAL A 203 0.69 16.50 -21.16
N LYS A 204 1.55 16.45 -20.17
CA LYS A 204 1.57 15.40 -19.15
C LYS A 204 1.21 16.01 -17.81
N VAL A 205 0.25 15.41 -17.13
CA VAL A 205 -0.17 15.78 -15.76
C VAL A 205 0.44 14.80 -14.79
N THR A 206 1.28 15.28 -13.88
CA THR A 206 1.90 14.48 -12.82
C THR A 206 1.83 15.24 -11.51
N ASN A 207 1.24 14.66 -10.47
CA ASN A 207 1.13 15.29 -9.14
C ASN A 207 0.51 16.70 -9.18
N ASN A 208 -0.54 16.91 -9.96
CA ASN A 208 -1.21 18.20 -10.22
C ASN A 208 -0.32 19.27 -10.92
N LEU A 209 0.82 18.87 -11.47
CA LEU A 209 1.64 19.72 -12.33
C LEU A 209 1.37 19.36 -13.80
N ILE A 210 1.37 20.36 -14.65
CA ILE A 210 1.16 20.20 -16.09
C ILE A 210 2.48 20.54 -16.78
N ASP A 211 3.07 19.57 -17.45
CA ASP A 211 4.27 19.72 -18.23
C ASP A 211 3.97 19.55 -19.73
N HIS A 212 4.67 20.32 -20.55
CA HIS A 212 4.62 20.12 -21.99
C HIS A 212 5.35 18.83 -22.36
N THR A 213 4.73 17.98 -23.17
CA THR A 213 5.33 16.72 -23.63
C THR A 213 5.37 16.64 -25.15
N SER A 214 6.32 15.89 -25.68
CA SER A 214 6.49 15.66 -27.11
C SER A 214 5.94 14.29 -27.53
N GLU A 215 5.66 14.09 -28.83
CA GLU A 215 5.32 12.77 -29.37
C GLU A 215 6.41 11.73 -29.09
N LYS A 216 7.67 12.14 -28.99
CA LYS A 216 8.78 11.23 -28.68
C LYS A 216 8.67 10.68 -27.26
N GLU A 217 8.40 11.53 -26.29
CA GLU A 217 8.21 11.12 -24.89
C GLU A 217 6.96 10.26 -24.65
N ILE A 218 5.97 10.36 -25.56
CA ILE A 218 4.79 9.49 -25.52
C ILE A 218 5.11 8.10 -26.09
N LYS A 219 6.10 8.00 -26.97
CA LYS A 219 6.49 6.74 -27.66
C LYS A 219 7.56 5.95 -26.94
N ASP A 220 8.33 6.58 -26.06
CA ASP A 220 9.38 5.99 -25.23
C ASP A 220 8.78 5.41 -23.93
#